data_b6f790639d74d6ef1c6eceb3f3cd3370
#
_entry.id   b6f790639d74d6ef1c6eceb3f3cd3370
#
_cell.length_a   1.000
_cell.length_b   1.000
_cell.length_c   1.000
_cell.angle_alpha   90.00
_cell.angle_beta   90.00
_cell.angle_gamma   90.00
#
_symmetry.space_group_name_H-M   'P 1'
#
loop_
_entity.id
_entity.type
_entity.pdbx_description
1 polymer ?
#
loop_
_entity_poly.entity_id
_entity_poly.type
_entity_poly.pdbx_seq_one_letter_code
_entity_poly.pdbx_strand_id
1 'polypeptide(L)'
;MVDKRSALRSPVWANMLLNRLLLVLPAAGFALLTSCTTVPTGPTAYHVTAHKPKDPSKVRVDLSLSKQNVYVMEGDRCLMAAACSVGLPNKPTPKGHFTIYNKIENKRSGSYGYRVQGDRVVPADAGANVSGRYVGYPMGFWCEFAPAYGFHQGFVHPYPRTHGCVRLHGEAAPKFFALVRIGTPVSIAESQPEDAAIGPTVTRVDDSKAPDPDPHLMITEGGFQKPQGPLLVE
;
A
#
# COMPACT_ATOMS: atom_id res chain seq x y z
N MET A 1 19.52 -21.28 -69.99
CA MET A 1 20.34 -22.43 -70.34
C MET A 1 19.94 -23.51 -69.37
N VAL A 2 19.00 -24.38 -69.81
CA VAL A 2 19.19 -25.75 -70.24
C VAL A 2 19.57 -26.62 -69.04
N ASP A 3 18.99 -27.71 -68.74
CA ASP A 3 17.85 -28.53 -69.20
C ASP A 3 17.81 -29.81 -68.33
N LYS A 4 16.66 -30.33 -68.21
CA LYS A 4 16.24 -31.73 -68.32
C LYS A 4 16.57 -32.77 -67.25
N ARG A 5 15.51 -33.33 -66.71
CA ARG A 5 14.87 -34.65 -66.98
C ARG A 5 15.67 -35.83 -66.37
N SER A 6 15.11 -36.86 -65.85
CA SER A 6 13.93 -37.70 -66.09
C SER A 6 13.93 -38.80 -64.99
N ALA A 7 12.92 -39.20 -64.36
CA ALA A 7 11.89 -40.16 -64.77
C ALA A 7 12.23 -41.63 -64.48
N LEU A 8 11.21 -42.32 -63.93
CA LEU A 8 10.77 -43.73 -64.10
C LEU A 8 11.44 -44.76 -63.14
N ARG A 9 10.79 -45.65 -62.49
CA ARG A 9 9.58 -46.45 -62.63
C ARG A 9 9.42 -47.37 -61.45
N SER A 10 8.23 -47.64 -61.03
CA SER A 10 7.82 -48.82 -60.27
C SER A 10 7.89 -50.11 -61.17
N PRO A 11 7.77 -51.35 -60.66
CA PRO A 11 6.50 -51.95 -60.27
C PRO A 11 6.51 -53.03 -59.16
N VAL A 12 5.47 -53.20 -58.40
CA VAL A 12 4.34 -54.15 -58.42
C VAL A 12 4.64 -55.60 -57.98
N TRP A 13 3.63 -56.20 -57.34
CA TRP A 13 3.31 -57.57 -56.97
C TRP A 13 3.92 -58.13 -55.70
N ALA A 14 3.30 -58.90 -54.83
CA ALA A 14 1.92 -59.37 -54.69
C ALA A 14 1.75 -60.07 -53.36
N ASN A 15 0.57 -59.97 -52.84
CA ASN A 15 -0.23 -61.01 -52.15
C ASN A 15 0.36 -61.91 -51.06
N MET A 16 -0.26 -61.97 -49.95
CA MET A 16 -1.20 -62.97 -49.50
C MET A 16 -1.13 -63.34 -48.01
N LEU A 17 -2.29 -63.30 -47.46
CA LEU A 17 -2.94 -64.15 -46.47
C LEU A 17 -2.73 -64.04 -44.97
N LEU A 18 -3.84 -63.66 -44.38
CA LEU A 18 -4.52 -64.21 -43.19
C LEU A 18 -3.68 -64.53 -41.94
N ASN A 19 -3.89 -63.79 -40.91
CA ASN A 19 -4.42 -64.42 -39.66
C ASN A 19 -5.12 -63.38 -38.80
N ARG A 20 -6.39 -63.70 -38.47
CA ARG A 20 -7.20 -62.98 -37.51
C ARG A 20 -6.71 -63.30 -36.11
N LEU A 21 -6.26 -62.30 -35.37
CA LEU A 21 -6.22 -62.39 -33.89
C LEU A 21 -6.82 -61.09 -33.34
N LEU A 22 -8.04 -61.25 -32.82
CA LEU A 22 -8.74 -60.25 -32.04
C LEU A 22 -7.99 -60.05 -30.73
N LEU A 23 -7.27 -58.95 -30.61
CA LEU A 23 -6.78 -58.44 -29.32
C LEU A 23 -7.65 -57.28 -28.88
N VAL A 24 -8.52 -57.53 -27.91
CA VAL A 24 -9.27 -56.52 -27.19
C VAL A 24 -8.29 -55.76 -26.30
N LEU A 25 -7.99 -54.53 -26.66
CA LEU A 25 -7.25 -53.57 -25.84
C LEU A 25 -8.25 -52.80 -24.97
N PRO A 26 -8.08 -52.77 -23.64
CA PRO A 26 -8.87 -51.90 -22.80
C PRO A 26 -8.47 -50.44 -23.09
N ALA A 27 -9.43 -49.61 -23.46
CA ALA A 27 -9.27 -48.18 -23.52
C ALA A 27 -9.03 -47.61 -22.11
N ALA A 28 -7.76 -47.42 -21.77
CA ALA A 28 -7.41 -46.64 -20.60
C ALA A 28 -7.64 -45.17 -20.92
N GLY A 29 -8.76 -44.63 -20.44
CA GLY A 29 -9.07 -43.22 -20.51
C GLY A 29 -8.05 -42.42 -19.70
N PHE A 30 -7.18 -41.74 -20.41
CA PHE A 30 -6.29 -40.74 -19.82
C PHE A 30 -7.12 -39.47 -19.53
N ALA A 31 -7.65 -39.37 -18.34
CA ALA A 31 -8.27 -38.12 -17.87
C ALA A 31 -7.15 -37.09 -17.68
N LEU A 32 -7.01 -36.20 -18.64
CA LEU A 32 -6.20 -34.98 -18.51
C LEU A 32 -6.88 -34.08 -17.46
N LEU A 33 -6.43 -34.19 -16.22
CA LEU A 33 -6.73 -33.20 -15.19
C LEU A 33 -5.99 -31.91 -15.57
N THR A 34 -6.63 -31.05 -16.35
CA THR A 34 -6.21 -29.66 -16.48
C THR A 34 -6.42 -28.98 -15.14
N SER A 35 -5.38 -28.99 -14.31
CA SER A 35 -5.30 -28.15 -13.14
C SER A 35 -5.24 -26.70 -13.63
N CYS A 36 -6.38 -26.02 -13.61
CA CYS A 36 -6.40 -24.55 -13.72
C CYS A 36 -5.75 -23.98 -12.47
N THR A 37 -4.44 -23.79 -12.51
CA THR A 37 -3.78 -22.87 -11.60
C THR A 37 -4.23 -21.47 -12.00
N THR A 38 -5.25 -20.96 -11.33
CA THR A 38 -5.57 -19.54 -11.35
C THR A 38 -4.41 -18.79 -10.70
N VAL A 39 -3.50 -18.29 -11.52
CA VAL A 39 -2.53 -17.29 -11.07
C VAL A 39 -3.35 -16.06 -10.67
N PRO A 40 -3.25 -15.56 -9.44
CA PRO A 40 -3.91 -14.32 -9.07
C PRO A 40 -3.29 -13.18 -9.89
N THR A 41 -3.95 -12.75 -10.96
CA THR A 41 -3.56 -11.60 -11.79
C THR A 41 -4.23 -10.33 -11.29
N GLY A 42 -4.17 -10.06 -9.98
CA GLY A 42 -4.50 -8.75 -9.42
C GLY A 42 -3.25 -8.11 -8.85
N PRO A 43 -3.13 -6.76 -8.83
CA PRO A 43 -2.07 -6.14 -8.06
C PRO A 43 -2.19 -6.68 -6.63
N THR A 44 -1.09 -7.23 -6.10
CA THR A 44 -1.05 -7.66 -4.69
C THR A 44 -1.44 -6.46 -3.85
N ALA A 45 -2.58 -6.58 -3.15
CA ALA A 45 -3.06 -5.51 -2.29
C ALA A 45 -1.93 -5.12 -1.31
N TYR A 46 -1.64 -3.81 -1.21
CA TYR A 46 -0.64 -3.32 -0.28
C TYR A 46 -0.97 -3.81 1.13
N HIS A 47 -0.03 -4.47 1.76
CA HIS A 47 -0.19 -5.01 3.10
C HIS A 47 0.99 -4.64 3.99
N VAL A 48 0.70 -4.30 5.24
CA VAL A 48 1.69 -4.00 6.28
C VAL A 48 1.43 -4.89 7.48
N THR A 49 2.44 -5.65 7.89
CA THR A 49 2.37 -6.41 9.13
C THR A 49 2.75 -5.52 10.31
N ALA A 50 2.01 -5.64 11.40
CA ALA A 50 2.30 -4.96 12.65
C ALA A 50 2.22 -5.95 13.82
N HIS A 51 3.30 -6.05 14.59
CA HIS A 51 3.42 -6.98 15.72
C HIS A 51 3.08 -6.30 17.04
N LYS A 52 2.36 -7.00 17.89
CA LYS A 52 2.07 -6.54 19.23
C LYS A 52 3.37 -6.31 20.04
N PRO A 53 3.52 -5.16 20.71
CA PRO A 53 4.67 -4.94 21.57
C PRO A 53 4.61 -5.83 22.82
N LYS A 54 5.77 -6.34 23.25
CA LYS A 54 5.91 -7.03 24.54
C LYS A 54 5.87 -6.02 25.70
N ASP A 55 6.50 -4.87 25.49
CA ASP A 55 6.52 -3.76 26.44
C ASP A 55 6.22 -2.44 25.70
N PRO A 56 4.97 -1.97 25.75
CA PRO A 56 4.59 -0.70 25.09
C PRO A 56 5.40 0.53 25.54
N SER A 57 6.08 0.45 26.70
CA SER A 57 6.90 1.55 27.18
C SER A 57 8.22 1.72 26.41
N LYS A 58 8.68 0.66 25.73
CA LYS A 58 9.90 0.62 24.93
C LYS A 58 9.67 0.90 23.43
N VAL A 59 8.43 1.18 23.04
CA VAL A 59 8.10 1.53 21.65
C VAL A 59 8.64 2.90 21.31
N ARG A 60 9.36 3.00 20.19
CA ARG A 60 9.81 4.24 19.58
C ARG A 60 9.47 4.28 18.09
N VAL A 61 9.49 5.46 17.51
CA VAL A 61 9.28 5.70 16.08
C VAL A 61 10.53 6.32 15.48
N ASP A 62 11.04 5.74 14.41
CA ASP A 62 12.15 6.27 13.62
C ASP A 62 11.65 6.55 12.21
N LEU A 63 11.74 7.82 11.77
CA LEU A 63 11.32 8.27 10.44
C LEU A 63 12.54 8.66 9.60
N SER A 64 12.72 7.94 8.49
CA SER A 64 13.71 8.26 7.47
C SER A 64 13.08 9.11 6.37
N LEU A 65 13.56 10.33 6.21
CA LEU A 65 13.04 11.26 5.21
C LEU A 65 13.50 10.89 3.80
N SER A 66 14.76 10.51 3.61
CA SER A 66 15.32 10.14 2.30
C SER A 66 14.71 8.86 1.74
N LYS A 67 14.36 7.90 2.61
CA LYS A 67 13.71 6.64 2.21
C LYS A 67 12.19 6.73 2.23
N GLN A 68 11.63 7.76 2.83
CA GLN A 68 10.20 7.87 3.10
C GLN A 68 9.66 6.60 3.77
N ASN A 69 10.36 6.18 4.83
CA ASN A 69 10.00 5.02 5.64
C ASN A 69 9.75 5.44 7.09
N VAL A 70 8.74 4.86 7.68
CA VAL A 70 8.50 4.88 9.12
C VAL A 70 8.77 3.49 9.68
N TYR A 71 9.53 3.44 10.78
CA TYR A 71 9.84 2.25 11.54
C TYR A 71 9.27 2.42 12.93
N VAL A 72 8.50 1.43 13.41
CA VAL A 72 8.07 1.36 14.81
C VAL A 72 8.83 0.23 15.47
N MET A 73 9.63 0.55 16.45
CA MET A 73 10.61 -0.35 17.05
C MET A 73 10.32 -0.56 18.54
N GLU A 74 10.65 -1.75 19.04
CA GLU A 74 10.72 -2.08 20.46
C GLU A 74 12.13 -2.60 20.76
N GLY A 75 13.03 -1.76 21.25
CA GLY A 75 14.45 -2.05 21.25
C GLY A 75 14.95 -2.28 19.82
N ASP A 76 15.54 -3.45 19.53
CA ASP A 76 16.01 -3.84 18.20
C ASP A 76 14.95 -4.60 17.38
N ARG A 77 13.79 -4.89 17.98
CA ARG A 77 12.69 -5.59 17.31
C ARG A 77 11.86 -4.60 16.49
N CYS A 78 11.75 -4.85 15.20
CA CYS A 78 10.82 -4.11 14.34
C CYS A 78 9.39 -4.62 14.59
N LEU A 79 8.50 -3.72 15.02
CA LEU A 79 7.08 -3.99 15.18
C LEU A 79 6.33 -3.72 13.90
N MET A 80 6.70 -2.66 13.17
CA MET A 80 6.10 -2.28 11.89
C MET A 80 7.10 -1.45 11.09
N ALA A 81 7.17 -1.71 9.79
CA ALA A 81 7.85 -0.84 8.84
C ALA A 81 6.92 -0.55 7.66
N ALA A 82 6.81 0.70 7.26
CA ALA A 82 5.90 1.11 6.20
C ALA A 82 6.46 2.27 5.38
N ALA A 83 6.09 2.31 4.10
CA ALA A 83 6.29 3.47 3.26
C ALA A 83 5.37 4.62 3.72
N CYS A 84 5.85 5.84 3.60
CA CYS A 84 5.10 7.04 3.94
C CYS A 84 5.38 8.17 2.92
N SER A 85 4.57 9.23 2.95
CA SER A 85 4.89 10.48 2.27
C SER A 85 5.25 11.56 3.28
N VAL A 86 6.32 12.30 2.98
CA VAL A 86 6.84 13.38 3.81
C VAL A 86 6.64 14.74 3.16
N GLY A 87 7.04 15.81 3.85
CA GLY A 87 6.91 17.19 3.41
C GLY A 87 7.72 17.52 2.16
N LEU A 88 7.16 18.41 1.32
CA LEU A 88 7.86 19.03 0.20
C LEU A 88 9.12 19.77 0.65
N PRO A 89 10.13 19.98 -0.23
CA PRO A 89 11.34 20.72 0.13
C PRO A 89 11.08 22.13 0.69
N ASN A 90 10.05 22.82 0.22
CA ASN A 90 9.66 24.16 0.69
C ASN A 90 8.65 24.13 1.88
N LYS A 91 8.20 22.96 2.29
CA LYS A 91 7.34 22.71 3.46
C LYS A 91 7.76 21.39 4.12
N PRO A 92 8.99 21.29 4.62
CA PRO A 92 9.58 20.04 5.04
C PRO A 92 8.94 19.49 6.31
N THR A 93 8.99 18.18 6.46
CA THR A 93 8.81 17.54 7.77
C THR A 93 9.97 17.92 8.66
N PRO A 94 9.73 18.44 9.89
CA PRO A 94 10.81 18.88 10.78
C PRO A 94 11.68 17.71 11.23
N LYS A 95 13.01 17.90 11.21
CA LYS A 95 13.99 16.94 11.73
C LYS A 95 14.20 17.15 13.22
N GLY A 96 14.53 16.10 13.95
CA GLY A 96 14.84 16.15 15.36
C GLY A 96 14.20 15.03 16.18
N HIS A 97 14.21 15.24 17.50
CA HIS A 97 13.60 14.33 18.46
C HIS A 97 12.33 14.94 19.01
N PHE A 98 11.25 14.19 18.94
CA PHE A 98 9.92 14.60 19.33
C PHE A 98 9.28 13.52 20.22
N THR A 99 8.07 13.79 20.65
CA THR A 99 7.23 12.85 21.39
C THR A 99 5.80 12.95 20.87
N ILE A 100 5.12 11.83 20.70
CA ILE A 100 3.67 11.85 20.44
C ILE A 100 2.97 12.43 21.66
N TYR A 101 2.32 13.58 21.54
CA TYR A 101 1.64 14.23 22.66
C TYR A 101 0.12 14.32 22.48
N ASN A 102 -0.39 14.01 21.28
CA ASN A 102 -1.81 14.02 21.01
C ASN A 102 -2.19 12.92 20.01
N LYS A 103 -3.32 12.26 20.24
CA LYS A 103 -3.86 11.21 19.34
C LYS A 103 -5.36 11.41 19.18
N ILE A 104 -5.82 11.46 17.92
CA ILE A 104 -7.23 11.65 17.58
C ILE A 104 -7.57 10.69 16.44
N GLU A 105 -8.49 9.75 16.63
CA GLU A 105 -8.85 8.78 15.62
C GLU A 105 -9.46 9.46 14.38
N ASN A 106 -10.44 10.34 14.54
CA ASN A 106 -11.16 11.03 13.48
C ASN A 106 -10.88 12.53 13.48
N LYS A 107 -9.62 12.93 13.21
CA LYS A 107 -9.24 14.34 13.09
C LYS A 107 -9.61 14.89 11.72
N ARG A 108 -10.05 16.13 11.69
CA ARG A 108 -10.18 16.92 10.46
C ARG A 108 -9.15 18.05 10.41
N SER A 109 -8.66 18.34 9.21
CA SER A 109 -7.71 19.44 8.99
C SER A 109 -8.34 20.80 9.32
N GLY A 110 -7.57 21.65 10.03
CA GLY A 110 -7.94 23.04 10.28
C GLY A 110 -7.63 23.97 9.11
N SER A 111 -6.85 23.52 8.12
CA SER A 111 -6.33 24.38 7.04
C SER A 111 -6.82 23.99 5.66
N TYR A 112 -6.91 22.72 5.35
CA TYR A 112 -7.28 22.18 4.02
C TYR A 112 -8.58 21.40 4.10
N GLY A 113 -9.49 21.58 3.14
CA GLY A 113 -10.78 20.90 3.20
C GLY A 113 -11.71 21.30 2.08
N TYR A 114 -12.95 21.53 2.44
CA TYR A 114 -14.04 21.82 1.50
C TYR A 114 -14.91 22.94 2.01
N ARG A 115 -15.52 23.69 1.07
CA ARG A 115 -16.66 24.56 1.35
C ARG A 115 -17.94 23.92 0.86
N VAL A 116 -18.94 23.89 1.74
CA VAL A 116 -20.24 23.24 1.52
C VAL A 116 -21.33 24.29 1.51
N GLN A 117 -22.08 24.37 0.39
CA GLN A 117 -23.21 25.28 0.22
C GLN A 117 -24.34 24.53 -0.51
N GLY A 118 -25.36 24.12 0.22
CA GLY A 118 -26.35 23.17 -0.29
C GLY A 118 -25.67 21.89 -0.75
N ASP A 119 -25.96 21.43 -1.96
CA ASP A 119 -25.37 20.24 -2.57
C ASP A 119 -23.98 20.49 -3.21
N ARG A 120 -23.53 21.75 -3.20
CA ARG A 120 -22.23 22.08 -3.78
C ARG A 120 -21.13 21.85 -2.74
N VAL A 121 -20.17 20.99 -3.10
CA VAL A 121 -18.96 20.72 -2.31
C VAL A 121 -17.74 21.01 -3.18
N VAL A 122 -16.90 21.95 -2.76
CA VAL A 122 -15.71 22.33 -3.52
C VAL A 122 -14.48 22.34 -2.61
N PRO A 123 -13.31 21.84 -3.09
CA PRO A 123 -12.06 21.97 -2.37
C PRO A 123 -11.72 23.42 -2.07
N ALA A 124 -11.32 23.72 -0.84
CA ALA A 124 -10.92 25.07 -0.45
C ALA A 124 -10.11 25.04 0.85
N ASP A 125 -9.19 25.98 0.97
CA ASP A 125 -8.49 26.24 2.23
C ASP A 125 -9.44 26.92 3.22
N ALA A 126 -9.16 26.78 4.52
CA ALA A 126 -9.98 27.37 5.58
C ALA A 126 -10.09 28.90 5.47
N GLY A 127 -8.98 29.57 5.06
CA GLY A 127 -8.91 31.02 4.85
C GLY A 127 -9.35 31.49 3.47
N ALA A 128 -9.80 30.61 2.56
CA ALA A 128 -10.22 30.99 1.22
C ALA A 128 -11.51 31.82 1.27
N ASN A 129 -11.55 32.86 0.42
CA ASN A 129 -12.77 33.70 0.24
C ASN A 129 -13.79 32.97 -0.64
N VAL A 130 -14.31 31.84 -0.14
CA VAL A 130 -15.31 31.01 -0.80
C VAL A 130 -16.47 30.82 0.15
N SER A 131 -17.70 31.13 -0.30
CA SER A 131 -18.91 30.99 0.50
C SER A 131 -19.18 29.52 0.90
N GLY A 132 -19.85 29.34 2.03
CA GLY A 132 -20.25 28.03 2.53
C GLY A 132 -19.55 27.65 3.84
N ARG A 133 -20.08 26.60 4.48
CA ARG A 133 -19.51 26.03 5.71
C ARG A 133 -18.20 25.30 5.39
N TYR A 134 -17.15 25.59 6.14
CA TYR A 134 -15.89 24.85 6.02
C TYR A 134 -15.98 23.47 6.68
N VAL A 135 -15.50 22.43 5.97
CA VAL A 135 -15.30 21.07 6.51
C VAL A 135 -13.89 20.64 6.17
N GLY A 136 -13.09 20.43 7.20
CA GLY A 136 -11.70 20.00 7.04
C GLY A 136 -11.57 18.62 6.39
N TYR A 137 -10.50 18.43 5.59
CA TYR A 137 -10.15 17.14 5.03
C TYR A 137 -9.95 16.10 6.14
N PRO A 138 -10.45 14.86 5.99
CA PRO A 138 -10.25 13.82 7.00
C PRO A 138 -8.78 13.41 7.11
N MET A 139 -8.27 13.38 8.32
CA MET A 139 -6.90 13.00 8.69
C MET A 139 -7.00 11.91 9.77
N GLY A 140 -7.50 10.73 9.36
CA GLY A 140 -7.73 9.61 10.27
C GLY A 140 -6.46 9.14 10.97
N PHE A 141 -6.59 8.64 12.18
CA PHE A 141 -5.50 8.07 12.98
C PHE A 141 -4.37 9.08 13.27
N TRP A 142 -4.75 10.31 13.56
CA TRP A 142 -3.82 11.40 13.83
C TRP A 142 -2.96 11.14 15.08
N CYS A 143 -1.64 11.22 14.93
CA CYS A 143 -0.66 11.17 16.01
C CYS A 143 0.26 12.39 15.90
N GLU A 144 0.04 13.40 16.74
CA GLU A 144 0.75 14.68 16.72
C GLU A 144 2.09 14.60 17.46
N PHE A 145 3.17 15.05 16.81
CA PHE A 145 4.51 15.08 17.38
C PHE A 145 5.12 16.48 17.49
N ALA A 146 4.59 17.46 16.74
CA ALA A 146 4.93 18.87 16.83
C ALA A 146 3.69 19.71 16.52
N PRO A 147 3.59 21.00 16.89
CA PRO A 147 2.43 21.84 16.62
C PRO A 147 2.05 21.82 15.14
N ALA A 148 0.85 21.31 14.81
CA ALA A 148 0.31 21.10 13.48
C ALA A 148 1.05 20.07 12.60
N TYR A 149 1.98 19.29 13.14
CA TYR A 149 2.66 18.19 12.47
C TYR A 149 2.31 16.84 13.12
N GLY A 150 1.93 15.88 12.32
CA GLY A 150 1.57 14.54 12.81
C GLY A 150 1.60 13.49 11.72
N PHE A 151 1.54 12.24 12.18
CA PHE A 151 1.25 11.09 11.32
C PHE A 151 -0.26 10.99 11.14
N HIS A 152 -0.71 10.70 9.94
CA HIS A 152 -2.12 10.47 9.67
C HIS A 152 -2.34 9.64 8.41
N GLN A 153 -3.52 9.08 8.24
CA GLN A 153 -3.93 8.38 7.04
C GLN A 153 -4.01 9.33 5.84
N GLY A 154 -3.61 8.83 4.66
CA GLY A 154 -3.73 9.54 3.39
C GLY A 154 -3.04 8.80 2.26
N PHE A 155 -3.14 9.32 1.05
CA PHE A 155 -2.43 8.80 -0.11
C PHE A 155 -0.93 8.95 0.05
N VAL A 156 -0.22 7.85 -0.22
CA VAL A 156 1.24 7.75 -0.15
C VAL A 156 1.82 7.79 -1.58
N HIS A 157 2.72 8.72 -1.81
CA HIS A 157 3.42 8.90 -3.07
C HIS A 157 4.89 8.51 -2.92
N PRO A 158 5.56 8.01 -3.97
CA PRO A 158 6.97 7.62 -3.90
C PRO A 158 7.94 8.84 -3.83
N TYR A 159 7.41 10.04 -3.69
CA TYR A 159 8.13 11.31 -3.59
C TYR A 159 7.48 12.22 -2.52
N PRO A 160 8.23 13.21 -1.96
CA PRO A 160 7.69 14.17 -1.00
C PRO A 160 6.48 14.92 -1.57
N ARG A 161 5.37 14.96 -0.82
CA ARG A 161 4.10 15.50 -1.32
C ARG A 161 3.29 16.28 -0.29
N THR A 162 3.66 16.26 0.98
CA THR A 162 2.85 16.88 2.04
C THR A 162 3.32 18.30 2.36
N HIS A 163 2.62 18.97 3.24
CA HIS A 163 3.02 20.24 3.82
C HIS A 163 3.71 20.07 5.19
N GLY A 164 4.40 18.92 5.36
CA GLY A 164 5.19 18.61 6.55
C GLY A 164 4.62 17.48 7.41
N CYS A 165 3.33 17.17 7.34
CA CYS A 165 2.78 15.97 7.97
C CYS A 165 3.32 14.69 7.31
N VAL A 166 3.22 13.57 8.00
CA VAL A 166 3.61 12.26 7.51
C VAL A 166 2.36 11.45 7.16
N ARG A 167 2.16 11.19 5.87
CA ARG A 167 1.02 10.37 5.43
C ARG A 167 1.37 8.90 5.47
N LEU A 168 0.47 8.11 6.01
CA LEU A 168 0.49 6.65 6.04
C LEU A 168 -0.69 6.12 5.23
N HIS A 169 -0.46 5.09 4.43
CA HIS A 169 -1.54 4.41 3.71
C HIS A 169 -2.59 3.86 4.68
N GLY A 170 -3.83 3.66 4.19
CA GLY A 170 -4.96 3.13 4.98
C GLY A 170 -4.68 1.81 5.70
N GLU A 171 -3.81 0.96 5.14
CA GLU A 171 -3.33 -0.27 5.77
C GLU A 171 -2.37 -0.03 6.95
N ALA A 172 -1.56 1.01 6.90
CA ALA A 172 -0.52 1.29 7.89
C ALA A 172 -1.00 2.20 9.03
N ALA A 173 -1.81 3.21 8.72
CA ALA A 173 -2.20 4.26 9.67
C ALA A 173 -2.91 3.73 10.92
N PRO A 174 -3.92 2.84 10.85
CA PRO A 174 -4.57 2.30 12.04
C PRO A 174 -3.64 1.41 12.87
N LYS A 175 -2.73 0.66 12.21
CA LYS A 175 -1.72 -0.19 12.87
C LYS A 175 -0.69 0.68 13.60
N PHE A 176 -0.21 1.74 12.96
CA PHE A 176 0.66 2.73 13.59
C PHE A 176 -0.01 3.35 14.82
N PHE A 177 -1.26 3.80 14.65
CA PHE A 177 -2.03 4.40 15.75
C PHE A 177 -2.20 3.44 16.92
N ALA A 178 -2.39 2.14 16.68
CA ALA A 178 -2.50 1.14 17.73
C ALA A 178 -1.17 0.86 18.45
N LEU A 179 -0.03 0.97 17.74
CA LEU A 179 1.31 0.72 18.30
C LEU A 179 1.83 1.87 19.16
N VAL A 180 1.55 3.12 18.77
CA VAL A 180 2.08 4.29 19.49
C VAL A 180 1.11 4.79 20.57
N ARG A 181 1.66 5.41 21.61
CA ARG A 181 0.91 6.03 22.71
C ARG A 181 1.36 7.46 22.94
N ILE A 182 0.62 8.22 23.72
CA ILE A 182 1.11 9.51 24.24
C ILE A 182 2.37 9.21 25.06
N GLY A 183 3.43 9.95 24.81
CA GLY A 183 4.76 9.71 25.36
C GLY A 183 5.69 8.87 24.50
N THR A 184 5.23 8.28 23.37
CA THR A 184 6.11 7.54 22.44
C THR A 184 7.13 8.47 21.81
N PRO A 185 8.46 8.19 21.95
CA PRO A 185 9.51 8.97 21.31
C PRO A 185 9.47 8.83 19.79
N VAL A 186 9.79 9.92 19.08
CA VAL A 186 9.87 10.01 17.63
C VAL A 186 11.20 10.63 17.23
N SER A 187 12.01 9.92 16.46
CA SER A 187 13.24 10.41 15.84
C SER A 187 13.01 10.65 14.36
N ILE A 188 13.24 11.85 13.87
CA ILE A 188 13.09 12.22 12.45
C ILE A 188 14.44 12.70 11.92
N ALA A 189 14.99 11.95 10.96
CA ALA A 189 16.29 12.26 10.38
C ALA A 189 16.28 12.04 8.87
N GLU A 190 17.32 12.50 8.17
CA GLU A 190 17.50 12.24 6.73
C GLU A 190 17.58 10.75 6.46
N SER A 191 18.31 10.01 7.31
CA SER A 191 18.44 8.56 7.29
C SER A 191 18.35 8.00 8.69
N GLN A 192 17.95 6.74 8.80
CA GLN A 192 17.90 6.00 10.07
C GLN A 192 18.75 4.73 9.97
N PRO A 193 19.24 4.19 11.08
CA PRO A 193 19.97 2.91 11.10
C PRO A 193 19.19 1.77 10.45
N GLU A 194 17.87 1.76 10.60
CA GLU A 194 16.93 0.78 10.07
C GLU A 194 16.89 0.76 8.53
N ASP A 195 17.31 1.83 7.87
CA ASP A 195 17.31 1.94 6.40
C ASP A 195 18.16 0.85 5.71
N ALA A 196 19.24 0.42 6.36
CA ALA A 196 20.14 -0.60 5.81
C ALA A 196 19.57 -2.03 5.96
N ALA A 197 19.02 -2.36 7.12
CA ALA A 197 18.60 -3.71 7.45
C ALA A 197 17.12 -3.98 7.15
N ILE A 198 16.25 -3.03 7.47
CA ILE A 198 14.79 -3.15 7.35
C ILE A 198 14.29 -2.45 6.08
N GLY A 199 14.87 -1.33 5.72
CA GLY A 199 14.46 -0.51 4.57
C GLY A 199 14.25 -1.29 3.28
N PRO A 200 15.13 -2.23 2.87
CA PRO A 200 14.96 -3.03 1.65
C PRO A 200 13.71 -3.93 1.66
N THR A 201 13.17 -4.28 2.83
CA THR A 201 11.98 -5.14 2.96
C THR A 201 10.67 -4.35 2.97
N VAL A 202 10.73 -3.02 3.02
CA VAL A 202 9.53 -2.17 3.04
C VAL A 202 8.85 -2.18 1.69
N THR A 203 7.63 -2.72 1.64
CA THR A 203 6.80 -2.69 0.45
C THR A 203 6.48 -1.24 0.08
N ARG A 204 6.75 -0.87 -1.18
CA ARG A 204 6.40 0.45 -1.71
C ARG A 204 4.94 0.50 -2.11
N VAL A 205 4.31 1.63 -1.88
CA VAL A 205 2.98 1.96 -2.36
C VAL A 205 3.07 3.24 -3.19
N ASP A 206 2.26 3.33 -4.23
CA ASP A 206 2.17 4.50 -5.10
C ASP A 206 0.71 4.81 -5.40
N ASP A 207 0.15 5.74 -4.63
CA ASP A 207 -1.21 6.23 -4.81
C ASP A 207 -1.29 7.43 -5.77
N SER A 208 -0.21 7.75 -6.50
CA SER A 208 -0.16 8.95 -7.36
C SER A 208 -1.17 8.89 -8.51
N LYS A 209 -1.62 7.69 -8.87
CA LYS A 209 -2.63 7.46 -9.91
C LYS A 209 -4.01 7.09 -9.35
N ALA A 210 -4.15 7.03 -8.02
CA ALA A 210 -5.45 6.78 -7.42
C ALA A 210 -6.40 7.95 -7.73
N PRO A 211 -7.69 7.67 -8.01
CA PRO A 211 -8.65 8.74 -8.24
C PRO A 211 -8.82 9.59 -6.98
N ASP A 212 -9.09 10.89 -7.18
CA ASP A 212 -9.45 11.75 -6.06
C ASP A 212 -10.71 11.23 -5.37
N PRO A 213 -10.74 11.25 -4.04
CA PRO A 213 -11.92 10.81 -3.29
C PRO A 213 -13.13 11.70 -3.59
N ASP A 214 -14.33 11.12 -3.59
CA ASP A 214 -15.56 11.87 -3.73
C ASP A 214 -15.68 12.95 -2.62
N PRO A 215 -15.74 14.24 -2.97
CA PRO A 215 -15.88 15.34 -2.02
C PRO A 215 -17.09 15.21 -1.08
N HIS A 216 -18.20 14.65 -1.57
CA HIS A 216 -19.40 14.42 -0.75
C HIS A 216 -19.16 13.36 0.32
N LEU A 217 -18.38 12.31 0.01
CA LEU A 217 -17.95 11.32 1.01
C LEU A 217 -17.01 11.96 2.05
N MET A 218 -16.05 12.77 1.57
CA MET A 218 -15.01 13.37 2.42
C MET A 218 -15.55 14.33 3.48
N ILE A 219 -16.70 14.97 3.26
CA ILE A 219 -17.32 15.87 4.25
C ILE A 219 -18.14 15.14 5.32
N THR A 220 -18.34 13.84 5.21
CA THR A 220 -19.06 12.98 6.15
C THR A 220 -18.13 12.12 7.00
N GLU A 221 -18.66 11.40 7.96
CA GLU A 221 -17.92 10.39 8.73
C GLU A 221 -17.43 9.22 7.85
N GLY A 222 -18.09 8.96 6.71
CA GLY A 222 -17.64 7.98 5.71
C GLY A 222 -16.29 8.31 5.06
N GLY A 223 -15.83 9.56 5.15
CA GLY A 223 -14.49 9.96 4.73
C GLY A 223 -13.35 9.40 5.61
N PHE A 224 -13.66 8.90 6.79
CA PHE A 224 -12.73 8.19 7.64
C PHE A 224 -12.79 6.69 7.34
N GLN A 225 -11.74 6.16 6.72
CA GLN A 225 -11.68 4.72 6.43
C GLN A 225 -11.48 3.96 7.75
N LYS A 226 -12.27 2.92 7.93
CA LYS A 226 -12.12 2.00 9.07
C LYS A 226 -11.18 0.87 8.72
N PRO A 227 -10.36 0.40 9.69
CA PRO A 227 -9.47 -0.73 9.47
C PRO A 227 -10.28 -2.00 9.17
N GLN A 228 -9.73 -2.85 8.32
CA GLN A 228 -10.27 -4.15 8.00
C GLN A 228 -9.44 -5.23 8.71
N GLY A 229 -10.07 -6.05 9.55
CA GLY A 229 -9.43 -7.14 10.26
C GLY A 229 -8.54 -6.73 11.46
N PRO A 230 -7.76 -7.67 12.00
CA PRO A 230 -6.91 -7.42 13.16
C PRO A 230 -5.79 -6.44 12.84
N LEU A 231 -5.56 -5.48 13.75
CA LEU A 231 -4.51 -4.46 13.58
C LEU A 231 -3.11 -5.01 13.88
N LEU A 232 -2.99 -5.82 14.92
CA LEU A 232 -1.72 -6.35 15.40
C LEU A 232 -1.75 -7.88 15.40
N VAL A 233 -0.61 -8.49 15.02
CA VAL A 233 -0.36 -9.92 15.15
C VAL A 233 0.57 -10.18 16.34
N GLU A 234 0.54 -11.38 16.89
CA GLU A 234 1.37 -11.79 18.03
C GLU A 234 2.89 -11.79 17.69
#